data_390360a612029042d561db87383e514e
#
_entry.id   390360a612029042d561db87383e514e
#
_cell.length_a   1.000
_cell.length_b   1.000
_cell.length_c   1.000
_cell.angle_alpha   90.00
_cell.angle_beta   90.00
_cell.angle_gamma   90.00
#
_symmetry.space_group_name_H-M   'P 1'
#
loop_
_entity.id
_entity.type
_entity.pdbx_description
1 polymer ?
#
loop_
_entity_poly.entity_id
_entity_poly.type
_entity_poly.pdbx_seq_one_letter_code
_entity_poly.pdbx_strand_id
1 'polypeptide(L)'
;MVKKLLFTVALFFTLSSLSQTWKDMANDININLYDVVAEAELYFANIDKTKKGSGWKAYQRWLYENEPKYYPSGIRNNIKTDFVSKEYKKFLSKNTIIDKSNFENGWEELGPYYIEEVTGHYAVGLGRIESFYVDLSNENRIFLGSRSGGFWKTLEGGETWENTTDFLFASGVNTIAVSPQNPDRVLINIRNSYNGTTHGIYESIDGGDTWTITNFNPDNLNWGGLGTNNRIYKVMYHPTIPNLVFAGTSEGLFRSTNNFQSFSFVTAGNNSWEYNQNYDYIEFHPTDENVIYASTFNNDSQIYVSNDAGQNFVQSGSIPGNNSNIQLSVSAACEDCVFIGSSDGVWKSEDLGQSFTLAGNPNLSNYGAFAV
;
A
#
# COMPACT_ATOMS: atom_id res chain seq x y z
N MET A 1 -49.43 12.09 34.38
CA MET A 1 -49.14 11.72 32.97
C MET A 1 -47.73 12.01 32.53
N VAL A 2 -47.12 13.14 32.87
CA VAL A 2 -45.77 13.55 32.44
C VAL A 2 -44.65 12.61 32.92
N LYS A 3 -44.72 12.06 34.14
CA LYS A 3 -43.70 11.12 34.68
C LYS A 3 -43.67 9.77 33.98
N LYS A 4 -44.79 9.27 33.48
CA LYS A 4 -44.85 8.01 32.72
C LYS A 4 -44.32 8.19 31.28
N LEU A 5 -44.53 9.38 30.69
CA LEU A 5 -44.00 9.67 29.35
C LEU A 5 -42.47 9.82 29.35
N LEU A 6 -41.89 10.42 30.38
CA LEU A 6 -40.45 10.57 30.55
C LEU A 6 -39.75 9.19 30.72
N PHE A 7 -40.38 8.26 31.40
CA PHE A 7 -39.83 6.91 31.58
C PHE A 7 -39.87 6.09 30.28
N THR A 8 -40.93 6.25 29.49
CA THR A 8 -41.05 5.56 28.18
C THR A 8 -40.11 6.15 27.14
N VAL A 9 -39.90 7.46 27.16
CA VAL A 9 -38.91 8.12 26.27
C VAL A 9 -37.48 7.78 26.66
N ALA A 10 -37.18 7.69 27.97
CA ALA A 10 -35.85 7.23 28.43
C ALA A 10 -35.58 5.76 28.06
N LEU A 11 -36.61 4.89 28.09
CA LEU A 11 -36.47 3.49 27.69
C LEU A 11 -36.26 3.34 26.18
N PHE A 12 -36.87 4.22 25.37
CA PHE A 12 -36.64 4.23 23.91
C PHE A 12 -35.26 4.81 23.53
N PHE A 13 -34.72 5.77 24.31
CA PHE A 13 -33.37 6.28 24.08
C PHE A 13 -32.25 5.33 24.52
N THR A 14 -32.52 4.42 25.46
CA THR A 14 -31.55 3.40 25.86
C THR A 14 -31.56 2.16 24.96
N LEU A 15 -32.54 1.99 24.09
CA LEU A 15 -32.60 0.90 23.11
C LEU A 15 -32.03 1.26 21.72
N SER A 16 -31.70 2.53 21.47
CA SER A 16 -31.13 2.98 20.20
C SER A 16 -29.62 3.21 20.24
N SER A 17 -28.98 3.00 21.37
CA SER A 17 -27.53 3.14 21.50
C SER A 17 -26.91 1.82 21.92
N LEU A 18 -26.82 0.84 21.07
CA LEU A 18 -25.86 -0.26 21.19
C LEU A 18 -26.28 -1.44 20.31
N SER A 19 -26.21 -1.27 19.02
CA SER A 19 -25.99 -2.45 18.21
C SER A 19 -24.93 -2.13 17.19
N GLN A 20 -23.72 -2.08 17.65
CA GLN A 20 -22.60 -2.37 16.76
C GLN A 20 -22.90 -3.76 16.20
N THR A 21 -23.16 -3.87 14.91
CA THR A 21 -23.46 -5.18 14.32
C THR A 21 -22.24 -6.09 14.47
N TRP A 22 -22.42 -7.40 14.56
CA TRP A 22 -21.28 -8.33 14.63
C TRP A 22 -20.24 -8.07 13.54
N LYS A 23 -20.64 -7.53 12.38
CA LYS A 23 -19.75 -7.16 11.28
C LYS A 23 -18.85 -5.99 11.63
N ASP A 24 -19.39 -4.97 12.29
CA ASP A 24 -18.62 -3.82 12.73
C ASP A 24 -17.61 -4.25 13.81
N MET A 25 -18.06 -5.09 14.74
CA MET A 25 -17.18 -5.71 15.74
C MET A 25 -16.11 -6.61 15.09
N ALA A 26 -16.45 -7.36 14.06
CA ALA A 26 -15.51 -8.20 13.32
C ALA A 26 -14.41 -7.38 12.61
N ASN A 27 -14.71 -6.15 12.22
CA ASN A 27 -13.75 -5.24 11.61
C ASN A 27 -12.86 -4.51 12.63
N ASP A 28 -13.26 -4.41 13.88
CA ASP A 28 -12.42 -3.81 14.94
C ASP A 28 -11.53 -4.88 15.57
N ILE A 29 -10.23 -4.82 15.28
CA ILE A 29 -9.22 -5.77 15.77
C ILE A 29 -9.03 -5.72 17.30
N ASN A 30 -9.48 -4.66 17.97
CA ASN A 30 -9.39 -4.53 19.42
C ASN A 30 -10.51 -5.29 20.14
N ILE A 31 -11.56 -5.68 19.45
CA ILE A 31 -12.65 -6.50 20.03
C ILE A 31 -12.22 -7.96 20.03
N ASN A 32 -12.41 -8.62 21.18
CA ASN A 32 -12.10 -10.04 21.30
C ASN A 32 -12.93 -10.89 20.31
N LEU A 33 -12.33 -11.92 19.74
CA LEU A 33 -12.99 -12.80 18.79
C LEU A 33 -14.30 -13.39 19.37
N TYR A 34 -14.26 -13.83 20.61
CA TYR A 34 -15.41 -14.50 21.23
C TYR A 34 -16.55 -13.55 21.55
N ASP A 35 -16.27 -12.25 21.72
CA ASP A 35 -17.32 -11.22 21.85
C ASP A 35 -18.03 -11.03 20.50
N VAL A 36 -17.26 -11.03 19.40
CA VAL A 36 -17.85 -11.02 18.03
C VAL A 36 -18.69 -12.25 17.77
N VAL A 37 -18.21 -13.42 18.19
CA VAL A 37 -18.96 -14.69 18.06
C VAL A 37 -20.26 -14.64 18.84
N ALA A 38 -20.22 -14.18 20.09
CA ALA A 38 -21.41 -14.07 20.94
C ALA A 38 -22.47 -13.15 20.30
N GLU A 39 -22.07 -11.98 19.81
CA GLU A 39 -22.97 -11.04 19.13
C GLU A 39 -23.53 -11.62 17.82
N ALA A 40 -22.68 -12.30 17.04
CA ALA A 40 -23.12 -12.94 15.80
C ALA A 40 -24.13 -14.07 16.07
N GLU A 41 -23.93 -14.90 17.08
CA GLU A 41 -24.86 -15.97 17.44
C GLU A 41 -26.21 -15.40 17.90
N LEU A 42 -26.21 -14.30 18.67
CA LEU A 42 -27.44 -13.59 19.04
C LEU A 42 -28.16 -13.05 17.79
N TYR A 43 -27.44 -12.42 16.87
CA TYR A 43 -27.99 -11.93 15.61
C TYR A 43 -28.63 -13.03 14.78
N PHE A 44 -27.95 -14.20 14.66
CA PHE A 44 -28.44 -15.32 13.85
C PHE A 44 -29.45 -16.25 14.58
N ALA A 45 -29.70 -16.04 15.86
CA ALA A 45 -30.65 -16.88 16.63
C ALA A 45 -32.07 -16.90 16.02
N ASN A 46 -32.51 -15.78 15.46
CA ASN A 46 -33.84 -15.60 14.90
C ASN A 46 -33.86 -15.52 13.37
N ILE A 47 -32.74 -15.84 12.70
CA ILE A 47 -32.64 -15.78 11.25
C ILE A 47 -32.65 -17.19 10.67
N ASP A 48 -33.42 -17.38 9.60
CA ASP A 48 -33.35 -18.61 8.81
C ASP A 48 -31.96 -18.71 8.11
N LYS A 49 -31.08 -19.51 8.70
CA LYS A 49 -29.72 -19.74 8.27
C LYS A 49 -29.61 -20.37 6.88
N THR A 50 -30.67 -21.01 6.40
CA THR A 50 -30.73 -21.68 5.09
C THR A 50 -31.09 -20.74 3.96
N LYS A 51 -31.72 -19.62 4.27
CA LYS A 51 -32.17 -18.63 3.29
C LYS A 51 -30.96 -17.96 2.57
N LYS A 52 -31.06 -17.88 1.24
CA LYS A 52 -30.07 -17.13 0.44
C LYS A 52 -30.04 -15.66 0.88
N GLY A 53 -28.86 -15.16 1.16
CA GLY A 53 -28.67 -13.77 1.61
C GLY A 53 -28.82 -13.57 3.14
N SER A 54 -29.02 -14.63 3.94
CA SER A 54 -29.08 -14.55 5.40
C SER A 54 -27.78 -14.00 6.04
N GLY A 55 -26.64 -14.09 5.35
CA GLY A 55 -25.32 -13.74 5.89
C GLY A 55 -24.65 -14.86 6.69
N TRP A 56 -25.38 -15.95 7.03
CA TRP A 56 -24.85 -17.04 7.84
C TRP A 56 -23.59 -17.67 7.27
N LYS A 57 -23.57 -17.96 5.97
CA LYS A 57 -22.40 -18.56 5.33
C LYS A 57 -21.18 -17.63 5.36
N ALA A 58 -21.39 -16.32 5.28
CA ALA A 58 -20.32 -15.34 5.36
C ALA A 58 -19.70 -15.31 6.77
N TYR A 59 -20.56 -15.32 7.81
CA TYR A 59 -20.13 -15.43 9.19
C TYR A 59 -19.35 -16.71 9.46
N GLN A 60 -19.84 -17.87 8.99
CA GLN A 60 -19.16 -19.15 9.20
C GLN A 60 -17.78 -19.20 8.54
N ARG A 61 -17.61 -18.61 7.34
CA ARG A 61 -16.30 -18.50 6.70
C ARG A 61 -15.37 -17.59 7.51
N TRP A 62 -15.88 -16.44 7.93
CA TRP A 62 -15.12 -15.53 8.76
C TRP A 62 -14.64 -16.19 10.06
N LEU A 63 -15.52 -16.91 10.74
CA LEU A 63 -15.19 -17.63 11.97
C LEU A 63 -14.14 -18.72 11.70
N TYR A 64 -14.35 -19.55 10.69
CA TYR A 64 -13.42 -20.61 10.30
C TYR A 64 -12.01 -20.10 10.00
N GLU A 65 -11.91 -18.93 9.37
CA GLU A 65 -10.63 -18.30 9.05
C GLU A 65 -9.95 -17.66 10.26
N ASN A 66 -10.71 -17.17 11.22
CA ASN A 66 -10.16 -16.36 12.31
C ASN A 66 -9.99 -17.12 13.62
N GLU A 67 -10.86 -18.07 13.96
CA GLU A 67 -10.79 -18.80 15.23
C GLU A 67 -9.43 -19.49 15.43
N PRO A 68 -8.84 -20.21 14.46
CA PRO A 68 -7.55 -20.85 14.66
C PRO A 68 -6.40 -19.87 14.92
N LYS A 69 -6.52 -18.63 14.41
CA LYS A 69 -5.48 -17.61 14.56
C LYS A 69 -5.43 -17.04 15.98
N TYR A 70 -6.56 -16.98 16.67
CA TYR A 70 -6.71 -16.27 17.93
C TYR A 70 -7.03 -17.18 19.12
N TYR A 71 -7.18 -18.48 18.88
CA TYR A 71 -7.39 -19.48 19.92
C TYR A 71 -6.16 -19.60 20.84
N PRO A 72 -6.28 -19.78 22.17
CA PRO A 72 -7.55 -19.83 22.91
C PRO A 72 -8.01 -18.46 23.47
N SER A 73 -7.19 -17.41 23.36
CA SER A 73 -7.45 -16.15 24.06
C SER A 73 -8.53 -15.29 23.40
N GLY A 74 -8.76 -15.46 22.12
CA GLY A 74 -9.61 -14.58 21.32
C GLY A 74 -9.03 -13.18 21.07
N ILE A 75 -7.83 -12.86 21.59
CA ILE A 75 -7.20 -11.54 21.45
C ILE A 75 -6.67 -11.38 20.04
N ARG A 76 -7.18 -10.37 19.30
CA ARG A 76 -6.89 -10.18 17.87
C ARG A 76 -5.78 -9.19 17.57
N ASN A 77 -5.49 -8.27 18.49
CA ASN A 77 -4.52 -7.19 18.31
C ASN A 77 -3.10 -7.50 18.82
N ASN A 78 -2.81 -8.75 19.23
CA ASN A 78 -1.52 -9.17 19.75
C ASN A 78 -0.64 -9.88 18.70
N ILE A 79 -1.17 -10.15 17.52
CA ILE A 79 -0.41 -10.79 16.44
C ILE A 79 0.32 -9.70 15.66
N LYS A 80 1.66 -9.77 15.69
CA LYS A 80 2.53 -8.84 14.97
C LYS A 80 2.49 -9.11 13.47
N THR A 81 2.69 -8.07 12.66
CA THR A 81 2.67 -8.13 11.19
C THR A 81 3.65 -9.18 10.64
N ASP A 82 4.80 -9.34 11.27
CA ASP A 82 5.83 -10.29 10.85
C ASP A 82 5.73 -11.67 11.53
N PHE A 83 4.64 -11.94 12.28
CA PHE A 83 4.47 -13.19 13.03
C PHE A 83 4.61 -14.43 12.16
N VAL A 84 3.89 -14.48 11.02
CA VAL A 84 3.90 -15.64 10.13
C VAL A 84 5.29 -15.89 9.56
N SER A 85 5.98 -14.83 9.12
CA SER A 85 7.33 -14.97 8.58
C SER A 85 8.34 -15.44 9.62
N LYS A 86 8.20 -14.99 10.88
CA LYS A 86 9.03 -15.47 12.00
C LYS A 86 8.77 -16.93 12.33
N GLU A 87 7.52 -17.36 12.38
CA GLU A 87 7.17 -18.76 12.64
C GLU A 87 7.64 -19.67 11.50
N TYR A 88 7.53 -19.22 10.26
CA TYR A 88 8.05 -19.95 9.11
C TYR A 88 9.59 -20.09 9.15
N LYS A 89 10.32 -19.03 9.48
CA LYS A 89 11.78 -19.11 9.71
C LYS A 89 12.16 -20.08 10.83
N LYS A 90 11.39 -20.10 11.93
CA LYS A 90 11.58 -21.11 13.01
C LYS A 90 11.32 -22.53 12.52
N PHE A 91 10.30 -22.71 11.70
CA PHE A 91 10.01 -24.03 11.09
C PHE A 91 11.18 -24.47 10.23
N LEU A 92 11.68 -23.63 9.32
CA LEU A 92 12.82 -23.93 8.46
C LEU A 92 14.10 -24.24 9.25
N SER A 93 14.35 -23.52 10.35
CA SER A 93 15.54 -23.76 11.19
C SER A 93 15.50 -25.07 11.95
N LYS A 94 14.31 -25.63 12.20
CA LYS A 94 14.12 -26.91 12.91
C LYS A 94 14.00 -28.11 11.98
N ASN A 95 13.60 -27.87 10.76
CA ASN A 95 13.41 -28.92 9.77
C ASN A 95 14.51 -28.76 8.72
N THR A 96 15.30 -29.78 8.53
CA THR A 96 16.22 -29.84 7.39
C THR A 96 15.38 -29.63 6.15
N ILE A 97 15.72 -28.60 5.35
CA ILE A 97 15.05 -28.37 4.07
C ILE A 97 15.13 -29.67 3.31
N ILE A 98 14.01 -30.32 3.09
CA ILE A 98 13.93 -31.41 2.15
C ILE A 98 14.29 -30.76 0.83
N ASP A 99 15.44 -31.15 0.30
CA ASP A 99 15.92 -30.65 -0.98
C ASP A 99 14.78 -30.74 -1.99
N LYS A 100 14.43 -29.59 -2.58
CA LYS A 100 13.35 -29.55 -3.58
C LYS A 100 13.61 -30.54 -4.74
N SER A 101 14.87 -30.88 -4.97
CA SER A 101 15.27 -31.90 -5.95
C SER A 101 14.79 -33.33 -5.59
N ASN A 102 14.43 -33.61 -4.33
CA ASN A 102 13.92 -34.89 -3.87
C ASN A 102 12.39 -35.00 -3.80
N PHE A 103 11.67 -33.97 -4.22
CA PHE A 103 10.22 -34.08 -4.51
C PHE A 103 10.04 -34.75 -5.89
N GLU A 104 10.57 -35.99 -6.04
CA GLU A 104 10.29 -36.83 -7.22
C GLU A 104 8.80 -37.23 -7.33
N ASN A 105 7.94 -36.77 -6.46
CA ASN A 105 6.51 -36.99 -6.50
C ASN A 105 5.75 -35.81 -7.15
N GLY A 106 6.27 -35.31 -8.29
CA GLY A 106 5.42 -34.95 -9.39
C GLY A 106 4.42 -33.83 -9.18
N TRP A 107 4.68 -32.79 -8.37
CA TRP A 107 3.99 -31.54 -8.56
C TRP A 107 4.64 -30.83 -9.76
N GLU A 108 4.00 -30.92 -10.91
CA GLU A 108 4.34 -30.09 -12.08
C GLU A 108 3.40 -28.91 -12.12
N GLU A 109 3.92 -27.75 -12.46
CA GLU A 109 3.11 -26.58 -12.74
C GLU A 109 2.32 -26.83 -14.03
N LEU A 110 1.02 -26.95 -13.90
CA LEU A 110 0.13 -27.21 -15.05
C LEU A 110 -0.30 -25.94 -15.79
N GLY A 111 0.14 -24.78 -15.34
CA GLY A 111 -0.34 -23.51 -15.89
C GLY A 111 -1.76 -23.15 -15.38
N PRO A 112 -2.48 -22.29 -16.09
CA PRO A 112 -2.15 -21.73 -17.41
C PRO A 112 -0.99 -20.73 -17.36
N TYR A 113 -0.18 -20.67 -18.40
CA TYR A 113 0.93 -19.71 -18.53
C TYR A 113 0.52 -18.45 -19.28
N TYR A 114 -0.55 -18.52 -20.06
CA TYR A 114 -1.17 -17.39 -20.76
C TYR A 114 -2.62 -17.71 -21.11
N ILE A 115 -3.39 -16.71 -21.48
CA ILE A 115 -4.78 -16.85 -21.95
C ILE A 115 -4.83 -16.44 -23.42
N GLU A 116 -5.19 -17.36 -24.29
CA GLU A 116 -5.21 -17.10 -25.74
C GLU A 116 -6.38 -16.20 -26.16
N GLU A 117 -7.54 -16.40 -25.54
CA GLU A 117 -8.76 -15.63 -25.84
C GLU A 117 -9.16 -14.80 -24.61
N VAL A 118 -8.98 -13.48 -24.71
CA VAL A 118 -9.43 -12.52 -23.70
C VAL A 118 -10.54 -11.64 -24.27
N THR A 119 -11.48 -11.28 -23.44
CA THR A 119 -12.51 -10.29 -23.79
C THR A 119 -11.87 -8.92 -23.98
N GLY A 120 -12.31 -8.19 -24.99
CA GLY A 120 -11.77 -7.06 -25.71
C GLY A 120 -11.04 -5.91 -25.00
N HIS A 121 -10.74 -5.97 -23.70
CA HIS A 121 -10.00 -4.94 -22.96
C HIS A 121 -9.02 -5.52 -21.94
N TYR A 122 -8.74 -6.82 -22.00
CA TYR A 122 -7.72 -7.46 -21.18
C TYR A 122 -6.53 -7.88 -22.05
N ALA A 123 -5.33 -7.80 -21.49
CA ALA A 123 -4.14 -8.35 -22.13
C ALA A 123 -4.03 -9.86 -21.85
N VAL A 124 -3.31 -10.58 -22.71
CA VAL A 124 -3.12 -12.03 -22.63
C VAL A 124 -2.23 -12.50 -21.45
N GLY A 125 -1.93 -11.64 -20.50
CA GLY A 125 -1.12 -11.97 -19.32
C GLY A 125 -1.93 -12.54 -18.18
N LEU A 126 -1.29 -13.36 -17.34
CA LEU A 126 -1.89 -13.94 -16.12
C LEU A 126 -1.62 -13.14 -14.86
N GLY A 127 -0.73 -12.16 -14.91
CA GLY A 127 -0.32 -11.35 -13.76
C GLY A 127 -0.37 -9.86 -14.08
N ARG A 128 -0.41 -9.05 -13.01
CA ARG A 128 -0.31 -7.59 -13.11
C ARG A 128 0.97 -7.13 -12.45
N ILE A 129 1.85 -6.51 -13.23
CA ILE A 129 3.02 -5.80 -12.74
C ILE A 129 2.58 -4.40 -12.34
N GLU A 130 2.94 -3.95 -11.14
CA GLU A 130 2.63 -2.62 -10.61
C GLU A 130 3.86 -1.75 -10.41
N SER A 131 5.02 -2.37 -10.30
CA SER A 131 6.30 -1.66 -10.25
C SER A 131 7.39 -2.47 -10.91
N PHE A 132 8.37 -1.77 -11.48
CA PHE A 132 9.57 -2.38 -12.01
C PHE A 132 10.78 -1.47 -11.77
N TYR A 133 11.95 -2.07 -11.77
CA TYR A 133 13.24 -1.39 -11.70
C TYR A 133 14.22 -2.10 -12.63
N VAL A 134 14.97 -1.33 -13.38
CA VAL A 134 16.10 -1.81 -14.17
C VAL A 134 17.35 -1.12 -13.65
N ASP A 135 18.39 -1.89 -13.33
CA ASP A 135 19.66 -1.36 -12.90
C ASP A 135 20.42 -0.79 -14.12
N LEU A 136 20.55 0.53 -14.17
CA LEU A 136 21.23 1.21 -15.29
C LEU A 136 22.73 0.89 -15.38
N SER A 137 23.33 0.36 -14.30
CA SER A 137 24.72 -0.08 -14.29
C SER A 137 24.88 -1.55 -14.70
N ASN A 138 23.80 -2.32 -14.67
CA ASN A 138 23.71 -3.73 -15.06
C ASN A 138 22.31 -4.07 -15.57
N GLU A 139 22.06 -3.88 -16.84
CA GLU A 139 20.75 -4.08 -17.49
C GLU A 139 20.19 -5.50 -17.34
N ASN A 140 21.02 -6.48 -16.99
CA ASN A 140 20.57 -7.84 -16.70
C ASN A 140 19.85 -7.94 -15.34
N ARG A 141 20.03 -6.96 -14.46
CA ARG A 141 19.41 -6.91 -13.14
C ARG A 141 18.09 -6.15 -13.21
N ILE A 142 16.99 -6.88 -13.13
CA ILE A 142 15.65 -6.33 -13.20
C ILE A 142 14.83 -6.83 -12.02
N PHE A 143 14.06 -5.94 -11.41
CA PHE A 143 13.12 -6.26 -10.34
C PHE A 143 11.70 -5.93 -10.76
N LEU A 144 10.76 -6.82 -10.40
CA LEU A 144 9.33 -6.64 -10.65
C LEU A 144 8.54 -6.78 -9.36
N GLY A 145 7.57 -5.88 -9.18
CA GLY A 145 6.55 -5.97 -8.15
C GLY A 145 5.21 -6.35 -8.77
N SER A 146 4.64 -7.46 -8.35
CA SER A 146 3.35 -7.93 -8.83
C SER A 146 2.25 -7.63 -7.81
N ARG A 147 1.03 -7.34 -8.30
CA ARG A 147 -0.14 -7.07 -7.44
C ARG A 147 -0.44 -8.19 -6.45
N SER A 148 -0.23 -9.44 -6.85
CA SER A 148 -0.55 -10.63 -6.05
C SER A 148 0.50 -11.73 -6.11
N GLY A 149 1.58 -11.52 -6.85
CA GLY A 149 2.65 -12.50 -7.05
C GLY A 149 3.97 -12.13 -6.37
N GLY A 150 4.00 -11.11 -5.52
CA GLY A 150 5.19 -10.75 -4.77
C GLY A 150 6.25 -10.00 -5.55
N PHE A 151 7.47 -10.07 -5.03
CA PHE A 151 8.66 -9.51 -5.66
C PHE A 151 9.39 -10.57 -6.46
N TRP A 152 9.76 -10.22 -7.68
CA TRP A 152 10.48 -11.06 -8.62
C TRP A 152 11.75 -10.36 -9.06
N LYS A 153 12.82 -11.13 -9.21
CA LYS A 153 14.08 -10.64 -9.74
C LYS A 153 14.65 -11.53 -10.82
N THR A 154 15.40 -10.93 -11.71
CA THR A 154 16.30 -11.60 -12.65
C THR A 154 17.68 -10.95 -12.59
N LEU A 155 18.71 -11.74 -12.82
CA LEU A 155 20.10 -11.28 -13.01
C LEU A 155 20.60 -11.58 -14.42
N GLU A 156 19.72 -12.04 -15.29
CA GLU A 156 19.98 -12.55 -16.64
C GLU A 156 19.13 -11.85 -17.72
N GLY A 157 18.71 -10.60 -17.44
CA GLY A 157 17.95 -9.81 -18.41
C GLY A 157 16.54 -10.34 -18.70
N GLY A 158 15.96 -11.14 -17.78
CA GLY A 158 14.62 -11.69 -17.91
C GLY A 158 14.54 -13.11 -18.45
N GLU A 159 15.68 -13.80 -18.65
CA GLU A 159 15.69 -15.19 -19.10
C GLU A 159 15.11 -16.13 -18.03
N THR A 160 15.48 -15.91 -16.76
CA THR A 160 14.91 -16.61 -15.61
C THR A 160 14.46 -15.62 -14.53
N TRP A 161 13.47 -16.01 -13.75
CA TRP A 161 12.91 -15.17 -12.70
C TRP A 161 12.79 -15.94 -11.39
N GLU A 162 13.17 -15.28 -10.31
CA GLU A 162 13.08 -15.83 -8.95
C GLU A 162 12.12 -14.98 -8.11
N ASN A 163 11.19 -15.64 -7.40
CA ASN A 163 10.38 -15.03 -6.35
C ASN A 163 11.02 -15.22 -4.99
N THR A 164 11.21 -14.14 -4.26
CA THR A 164 11.87 -14.20 -2.94
C THR A 164 10.96 -13.77 -1.78
N THR A 165 9.66 -13.59 -2.04
CA THR A 165 8.68 -13.09 -1.05
C THR A 165 7.57 -14.07 -0.70
N ASP A 166 7.56 -15.28 -1.22
CA ASP A 166 6.50 -16.27 -1.01
C ASP A 166 6.28 -16.66 0.47
N PHE A 167 7.30 -16.46 1.31
CA PHE A 167 7.21 -16.72 2.75
C PHE A 167 6.70 -15.52 3.57
N LEU A 168 6.42 -14.37 2.94
CA LEU A 168 5.85 -13.22 3.63
C LEU A 168 4.34 -13.36 3.77
N PHE A 169 3.77 -12.67 4.76
CA PHE A 169 2.35 -12.80 5.12
C PHE A 169 1.38 -12.37 4.01
N ALA A 170 1.78 -11.42 3.19
CA ALA A 170 0.97 -10.91 2.08
C ALA A 170 1.79 -10.92 0.78
N SER A 171 1.09 -10.99 -0.34
CA SER A 171 1.68 -11.29 -1.62
C SER A 171 1.78 -10.13 -2.60
N GLY A 172 1.24 -8.95 -2.28
CA GLY A 172 1.26 -7.81 -3.21
C GLY A 172 2.49 -6.93 -3.00
N VAL A 173 3.16 -6.55 -4.10
CA VAL A 173 4.22 -5.54 -4.14
C VAL A 173 3.87 -4.49 -5.18
N ASN A 174 3.60 -3.26 -4.73
CA ASN A 174 3.20 -2.16 -5.61
C ASN A 174 4.28 -1.09 -5.81
N THR A 175 5.32 -1.09 -4.99
CA THR A 175 6.43 -0.15 -5.10
C THR A 175 7.73 -0.84 -4.74
N ILE A 176 8.77 -0.53 -5.52
CA ILE A 176 10.15 -0.96 -5.34
C ILE A 176 10.99 0.30 -5.33
N ALA A 177 11.81 0.46 -4.31
CA ALA A 177 12.80 1.55 -4.24
C ALA A 177 14.19 0.93 -4.03
N VAL A 178 15.08 1.17 -4.97
CA VAL A 178 16.46 0.72 -4.92
C VAL A 178 17.36 1.89 -4.53
N SER A 179 18.24 1.68 -3.58
CA SER A 179 19.17 2.73 -3.15
C SER A 179 20.15 3.09 -4.28
N PRO A 180 20.22 4.36 -4.69
CA PRO A 180 21.16 4.78 -5.74
C PRO A 180 22.63 4.56 -5.39
N GLN A 181 22.96 4.55 -4.10
CA GLN A 181 24.34 4.38 -3.62
C GLN A 181 24.70 2.92 -3.36
N ASN A 182 23.71 2.05 -3.20
CA ASN A 182 23.90 0.62 -2.97
C ASN A 182 22.75 -0.18 -3.59
N PRO A 183 22.88 -0.65 -4.85
CA PRO A 183 21.82 -1.39 -5.54
C PRO A 183 21.39 -2.69 -4.87
N ASP A 184 22.16 -3.21 -3.92
CA ASP A 184 21.78 -4.39 -3.13
C ASP A 184 20.78 -4.03 -2.01
N ARG A 185 20.65 -2.75 -1.70
CA ARG A 185 19.65 -2.27 -0.75
C ARG A 185 18.35 -1.92 -1.47
N VAL A 186 17.33 -2.67 -1.16
CA VAL A 186 16.01 -2.58 -1.78
C VAL A 186 14.93 -2.44 -0.71
N LEU A 187 14.01 -1.51 -0.91
CA LEU A 187 12.79 -1.38 -0.11
C LEU A 187 11.57 -1.73 -0.96
N ILE A 188 10.66 -2.50 -0.38
CA ILE A 188 9.38 -2.84 -1.00
C ILE A 188 8.24 -2.63 0.01
N ASN A 189 7.07 -2.25 -0.49
CA ASN A 189 5.84 -2.33 0.30
C ASN A 189 5.17 -3.68 0.06
N ILE A 190 5.00 -4.45 1.13
CA ILE A 190 4.18 -5.66 1.12
C ILE A 190 2.74 -5.27 1.48
N ARG A 191 1.78 -5.71 0.67
CA ARG A 191 0.39 -5.36 0.85
C ARG A 191 -0.57 -6.51 0.56
N ASN A 192 -1.78 -6.38 1.04
CA ASN A 192 -2.88 -7.25 0.65
C ASN A 192 -3.24 -7.02 -0.82
N SER A 193 -3.26 -8.08 -1.61
CA SER A 193 -3.52 -8.04 -3.05
C SER A 193 -4.96 -7.60 -3.40
N TYR A 194 -5.92 -7.83 -2.51
CA TYR A 194 -7.33 -7.54 -2.74
C TYR A 194 -7.66 -6.07 -2.48
N ASN A 195 -7.36 -5.56 -1.29
CA ASN A 195 -7.76 -4.22 -0.87
C ASN A 195 -6.63 -3.20 -0.82
N GLY A 196 -5.37 -3.64 -1.01
CA GLY A 196 -4.20 -2.77 -1.02
C GLY A 196 -3.70 -2.33 0.36
N THR A 197 -4.29 -2.83 1.46
CA THR A 197 -3.83 -2.53 2.82
C THR A 197 -2.38 -2.96 3.00
N THR A 198 -1.54 -2.06 3.50
CA THR A 198 -0.12 -2.34 3.71
C THR A 198 0.12 -3.27 4.89
N HIS A 199 1.11 -4.12 4.75
CA HIS A 199 1.75 -4.89 5.83
C HIS A 199 3.10 -4.30 6.24
N GLY A 200 3.47 -3.15 5.69
CA GLY A 200 4.69 -2.43 6.00
C GLY A 200 5.74 -2.46 4.90
N ILE A 201 6.78 -1.66 5.11
CA ILE A 201 7.96 -1.63 4.24
C ILE A 201 8.93 -2.71 4.71
N TYR A 202 9.38 -3.52 3.76
CA TYR A 202 10.43 -4.52 3.96
C TYR A 202 11.71 -4.06 3.27
N GLU A 203 12.83 -4.34 3.92
CA GLU A 203 14.18 -4.05 3.45
C GLU A 203 14.91 -5.33 3.10
N SER A 204 15.58 -5.33 1.97
CA SER A 204 16.66 -6.25 1.61
C SER A 204 17.98 -5.49 1.58
N ILE A 205 19.06 -6.14 1.97
CA ILE A 205 20.44 -5.63 1.87
C ILE A 205 21.34 -6.53 1.00
N ASP A 206 20.74 -7.50 0.33
CA ASP A 206 21.38 -8.54 -0.47
C ASP A 206 20.75 -8.68 -1.88
N GLY A 207 20.26 -7.56 -2.41
CA GLY A 207 19.69 -7.52 -3.78
C GLY A 207 18.36 -8.23 -3.91
N GLY A 208 17.59 -8.31 -2.83
CA GLY A 208 16.26 -8.90 -2.84
C GLY A 208 16.24 -10.40 -2.54
N ASP A 209 17.35 -10.99 -2.04
CA ASP A 209 17.38 -12.40 -1.64
C ASP A 209 16.64 -12.64 -0.32
N THR A 210 16.89 -11.79 0.66
CA THR A 210 16.23 -11.88 1.96
C THR A 210 15.57 -10.57 2.36
N TRP A 211 14.51 -10.68 3.17
CA TRP A 211 13.68 -9.55 3.55
C TRP A 211 13.49 -9.45 5.06
N THR A 212 13.61 -8.24 5.56
CA THR A 212 13.35 -7.89 6.96
C THR A 212 12.37 -6.72 7.04
N ILE A 213 11.37 -6.82 7.89
CA ILE A 213 10.42 -5.73 8.09
C ILE A 213 11.10 -4.54 8.77
N THR A 214 10.88 -3.35 8.25
CA THR A 214 11.37 -2.10 8.85
C THR A 214 10.45 -1.65 9.99
N ASN A 215 10.82 -0.56 10.68
CA ASN A 215 9.93 0.03 11.68
C ASN A 215 8.73 0.75 11.05
N PHE A 216 8.70 0.96 9.73
CA PHE A 216 7.55 1.52 9.01
C PHE A 216 6.55 0.41 8.67
N ASN A 217 5.78 0.02 9.65
CA ASN A 217 4.81 -1.07 9.57
C ASN A 217 3.60 -0.79 10.47
N PRO A 218 2.45 -1.46 10.27
CA PRO A 218 1.22 -1.21 11.03
C PRO A 218 1.34 -1.35 12.54
N ASP A 219 2.29 -2.14 13.04
CA ASP A 219 2.50 -2.33 14.49
C ASP A 219 3.10 -1.09 15.17
N ASN A 220 3.84 -0.27 14.42
CA ASN A 220 4.58 0.89 14.92
C ASN A 220 3.97 2.22 14.45
N LEU A 221 3.11 2.19 13.44
CA LEU A 221 2.45 3.37 12.92
C LEU A 221 1.18 3.67 13.72
N ASN A 222 1.16 4.83 14.34
CA ASN A 222 -0.08 5.36 14.89
C ASN A 222 -0.83 6.13 13.79
N TRP A 223 -1.49 5.40 12.91
CA TRP A 223 -2.20 5.95 11.76
C TRP A 223 -3.59 6.44 12.16
N GLY A 224 -3.63 7.47 13.00
CA GLY A 224 -4.83 8.26 13.27
C GLY A 224 -6.12 7.50 13.60
N GLY A 225 -6.02 6.32 14.25
CA GLY A 225 -7.19 5.50 14.58
C GLY A 225 -7.49 4.42 13.56
N LEU A 226 -6.43 3.78 13.02
CA LEU A 226 -6.45 2.45 12.41
C LEU A 226 -7.71 2.14 11.56
N GLY A 227 -7.92 2.91 10.51
CA GLY A 227 -8.77 2.44 9.44
C GLY A 227 -8.13 1.19 8.81
N THR A 228 -8.91 0.17 8.51
CA THR A 228 -8.51 -1.04 7.81
C THR A 228 -7.98 -0.79 6.38
N ASN A 229 -7.69 0.46 6.01
CA ASN A 229 -7.40 0.91 4.66
C ASN A 229 -6.07 1.65 4.51
N ASN A 230 -5.15 1.51 5.47
CA ASN A 230 -3.84 2.15 5.38
C ASN A 230 -3.05 1.61 4.19
N ARG A 231 -2.63 2.50 3.30
CA ARG A 231 -1.95 2.17 2.05
C ARG A 231 -0.65 2.94 1.93
N ILE A 232 0.34 2.27 1.38
CA ILE A 232 1.57 2.90 0.87
C ILE A 232 1.48 2.85 -0.65
N TYR A 233 1.50 4.01 -1.27
CA TYR A 233 1.39 4.12 -2.73
C TYR A 233 2.75 4.11 -3.39
N LYS A 234 3.70 4.84 -2.82
CA LYS A 234 5.03 5.02 -3.38
C LYS A 234 6.08 5.02 -2.28
N VAL A 235 7.21 4.37 -2.54
CA VAL A 235 8.44 4.50 -1.77
C VAL A 235 9.54 4.92 -2.75
N MET A 236 10.29 5.95 -2.42
CA MET A 236 11.36 6.46 -3.29
C MET A 236 12.58 6.90 -2.48
N TYR A 237 13.75 6.45 -2.89
CA TYR A 237 15.00 7.02 -2.42
C TYR A 237 15.26 8.38 -3.08
N HIS A 238 15.85 9.26 -2.32
CA HIS A 238 16.45 10.48 -2.87
C HIS A 238 17.62 10.09 -3.79
N PRO A 239 17.75 10.68 -4.99
CA PRO A 239 18.73 10.22 -5.97
C PRO A 239 20.18 10.44 -5.52
N THR A 240 20.48 11.48 -4.74
CA THR A 240 21.84 11.86 -4.36
C THR A 240 22.11 11.78 -2.85
N ILE A 241 21.12 12.08 -1.99
CA ILE A 241 21.31 12.07 -0.53
C ILE A 241 21.19 10.64 0.00
N PRO A 242 22.25 10.08 0.60
CA PRO A 242 22.26 8.71 1.05
C PRO A 242 21.21 8.42 2.13
N ASN A 243 20.55 7.28 2.01
CA ASN A 243 19.55 6.77 2.96
C ASN A 243 18.32 7.69 3.18
N LEU A 244 18.23 8.80 2.46
CA LEU A 244 17.04 9.63 2.46
C LEU A 244 15.98 8.97 1.59
N VAL A 245 14.85 8.65 2.20
CA VAL A 245 13.75 7.93 1.55
C VAL A 245 12.42 8.49 1.99
N PHE A 246 11.46 8.49 1.07
CA PHE A 246 10.10 8.95 1.28
C PHE A 246 9.10 7.84 1.08
N ALA A 247 8.00 7.89 1.83
CA ALA A 247 6.83 7.06 1.62
C ALA A 247 5.58 7.92 1.49
N GLY A 248 4.97 7.89 0.32
CA GLY A 248 3.65 8.46 0.06
C GLY A 248 2.57 7.47 0.46
N THR A 249 1.65 7.89 1.32
CA THR A 249 0.67 7.01 1.97
C THR A 249 -0.73 7.60 1.95
N SER A 250 -1.72 6.81 2.34
CA SER A 250 -3.09 7.28 2.56
C SER A 250 -3.24 8.28 3.72
N GLU A 251 -2.24 8.35 4.60
CA GLU A 251 -2.25 9.22 5.78
C GLU A 251 -1.37 10.47 5.61
N GLY A 252 -0.60 10.52 4.54
CA GLY A 252 0.31 11.61 4.27
C GLY A 252 1.67 11.16 3.76
N LEU A 253 2.61 12.10 3.75
CA LEU A 253 3.98 11.87 3.34
C LEU A 253 4.87 11.66 4.56
N PHE A 254 5.67 10.60 4.52
CA PHE A 254 6.66 10.27 5.54
C PHE A 254 8.08 10.36 4.96
N ARG A 255 9.01 10.73 5.80
CA ARG A 255 10.43 10.89 5.48
C ARG A 255 11.28 10.10 6.46
N SER A 256 12.31 9.43 5.96
CA SER A 256 13.33 8.76 6.75
C SER A 256 14.72 9.08 6.21
N THR A 257 15.71 9.13 7.08
CA THR A 257 17.13 9.28 6.75
C THR A 257 17.96 8.04 7.07
N ASN A 258 17.29 6.93 7.40
CA ASN A 258 17.91 5.68 7.83
C ASN A 258 17.10 4.44 7.41
N ASN A 259 16.56 4.46 6.17
CA ASN A 259 15.84 3.33 5.57
C ASN A 259 14.67 2.84 6.42
N PHE A 260 13.89 3.77 6.98
CA PHE A 260 12.73 3.49 7.84
C PHE A 260 13.03 2.72 9.14
N GLN A 261 14.26 2.80 9.64
CA GLN A 261 14.54 2.43 11.03
C GLN A 261 13.95 3.49 12.00
N SER A 262 13.89 4.74 11.56
CA SER A 262 13.07 5.80 12.14
C SER A 262 12.49 6.66 11.02
N PHE A 263 11.41 7.34 11.30
CA PHE A 263 10.72 8.17 10.30
C PHE A 263 9.98 9.31 10.99
N SER A 264 9.70 10.34 10.21
CA SER A 264 8.88 11.47 10.64
C SER A 264 7.75 11.70 9.62
N PHE A 265 6.61 12.12 10.15
CA PHE A 265 5.55 12.67 9.31
C PHE A 265 6.00 14.01 8.77
N VAL A 266 5.86 14.23 7.48
CA VAL A 266 6.20 15.50 6.84
C VAL A 266 4.98 16.39 6.85
N THR A 267 5.08 17.55 7.48
CA THR A 267 4.00 18.54 7.54
C THR A 267 4.25 19.65 6.52
N ALA A 268 3.21 20.05 5.79
CA ALA A 268 3.25 21.25 4.97
C ALA A 268 2.95 22.46 5.83
N GLY A 269 3.89 23.38 5.96
CA GLY A 269 3.73 24.72 6.49
C GLY A 269 2.67 24.88 7.61
N ASN A 270 1.86 25.94 7.55
CA ASN A 270 0.83 26.23 8.56
C ASN A 270 -0.48 25.47 8.40
N ASN A 271 -0.61 24.66 7.40
CA ASN A 271 -1.79 23.83 7.20
C ASN A 271 -1.42 22.40 7.55
N SER A 272 -1.95 21.90 8.65
CA SER A 272 -1.89 20.48 8.95
C SER A 272 -2.32 19.69 7.71
N TRP A 273 -1.48 18.82 7.24
CA TRP A 273 -1.85 17.83 6.26
C TRP A 273 -3.06 17.10 6.84
N GLU A 274 -4.23 17.36 6.28
CA GLU A 274 -5.41 16.69 6.77
C GLU A 274 -5.23 15.20 6.53
N TYR A 275 -5.40 14.42 7.57
CA TYR A 275 -5.52 12.98 7.49
C TYR A 275 -6.50 12.65 6.36
N ASN A 276 -6.13 11.78 5.43
CA ASN A 276 -6.86 11.36 4.23
C ASN A 276 -6.41 11.97 2.89
N GLN A 277 -5.26 12.57 2.81
CA GLN A 277 -4.68 12.92 1.51
C GLN A 277 -3.75 11.80 1.04
N ASN A 278 -4.11 11.13 -0.04
CA ASN A 278 -3.31 10.09 -0.66
C ASN A 278 -2.13 10.73 -1.41
N TYR A 279 -0.90 10.33 -1.10
CA TYR A 279 0.29 10.78 -1.82
C TYR A 279 0.78 9.69 -2.75
N ASP A 280 0.51 9.87 -4.06
CA ASP A 280 0.86 8.88 -5.07
C ASP A 280 2.15 9.23 -5.81
N TYR A 281 2.46 10.52 -5.94
CA TYR A 281 3.57 10.98 -6.75
C TYR A 281 4.53 11.83 -5.93
N ILE A 282 5.81 11.45 -6.02
CA ILE A 282 6.96 12.17 -5.49
C ILE A 282 7.97 12.23 -6.63
N GLU A 283 8.45 13.41 -6.94
CA GLU A 283 9.47 13.62 -7.95
C GLU A 283 10.59 14.49 -7.40
N PHE A 284 11.82 14.24 -7.82
CA PHE A 284 12.99 14.97 -7.39
C PHE A 284 13.46 15.90 -8.52
N HIS A 285 13.80 17.13 -8.15
CA HIS A 285 14.37 18.07 -9.13
C HIS A 285 15.64 17.46 -9.75
N PRO A 286 15.83 17.59 -11.07
CA PRO A 286 16.91 16.87 -11.76
C PRO A 286 18.32 17.30 -11.36
N THR A 287 18.51 18.51 -10.84
CA THR A 287 19.83 19.08 -10.54
C THR A 287 19.95 19.67 -9.13
N ASP A 288 18.85 20.04 -8.46
CA ASP A 288 18.85 20.55 -7.09
C ASP A 288 18.34 19.50 -6.11
N GLU A 289 19.23 18.94 -5.30
CA GLU A 289 18.92 17.92 -4.32
C GLU A 289 17.97 18.36 -3.19
N ASN A 290 17.78 19.68 -3.01
CA ASN A 290 16.89 20.19 -1.99
C ASN A 290 15.43 20.30 -2.48
N VAL A 291 15.23 20.34 -3.80
CA VAL A 291 13.90 20.55 -4.38
C VAL A 291 13.20 19.22 -4.67
N ILE A 292 12.07 19.05 -4.01
CA ILE A 292 11.24 17.83 -4.12
C ILE A 292 9.80 18.23 -4.33
N TYR A 293 9.14 17.57 -5.26
CA TYR A 293 7.72 17.75 -5.57
C TYR A 293 6.91 16.57 -5.04
N ALA A 294 5.73 16.84 -4.53
CA ALA A 294 4.76 15.83 -4.15
C ALA A 294 3.36 16.25 -4.58
N SER A 295 2.53 15.29 -5.00
CA SER A 295 1.12 15.57 -5.29
C SER A 295 0.20 14.65 -4.54
N THR A 296 -1.01 15.17 -4.25
CA THR A 296 -2.08 14.41 -3.63
C THR A 296 -3.04 13.86 -4.68
N PHE A 297 -3.64 12.74 -4.34
CA PHE A 297 -4.63 12.05 -5.15
C PHE A 297 -6.02 12.21 -4.53
N ASN A 298 -6.68 13.32 -4.78
CA ASN A 298 -8.06 13.58 -4.32
C ASN A 298 -8.81 14.41 -5.35
N ASN A 299 -10.09 14.67 -5.13
CA ASN A 299 -10.93 15.49 -6.03
C ASN A 299 -10.39 16.91 -6.24
N ASP A 300 -9.59 17.42 -5.31
CA ASP A 300 -8.84 18.68 -5.40
C ASP A 300 -7.35 18.37 -5.23
N SER A 301 -6.76 17.69 -6.20
CA SER A 301 -5.34 17.33 -6.17
C SER A 301 -4.47 18.59 -6.01
N GLN A 302 -3.59 18.54 -5.03
CA GLN A 302 -2.70 19.63 -4.67
C GLN A 302 -1.26 19.25 -4.93
N ILE A 303 -0.46 20.27 -5.22
CA ILE A 303 0.97 20.14 -5.47
C ILE A 303 1.70 20.80 -4.33
N TYR A 304 2.72 20.14 -3.87
CA TYR A 304 3.59 20.61 -2.79
C TYR A 304 5.05 20.61 -3.25
N VAL A 305 5.79 21.59 -2.80
CA VAL A 305 7.22 21.74 -3.10
C VAL A 305 8.00 21.87 -1.79
N SER A 306 9.07 21.13 -1.69
CA SER A 306 10.10 21.30 -0.67
C SER A 306 11.33 21.97 -1.30
N ASN A 307 12.03 22.81 -0.55
CA ASN A 307 13.30 23.41 -0.90
C ASN A 307 14.39 23.10 0.16
N ASP A 308 14.17 22.08 0.98
CA ASP A 308 15.03 21.69 2.10
C ASP A 308 15.21 20.18 2.24
N ALA A 309 15.32 19.49 1.10
CA ALA A 309 15.43 18.03 1.01
C ALA A 309 14.29 17.31 1.72
N GLY A 310 13.06 17.82 1.59
CA GLY A 310 11.84 17.19 2.08
C GLY A 310 11.63 17.29 3.59
N GLN A 311 12.29 18.21 4.28
CA GLN A 311 12.02 18.44 5.70
C GLN A 311 10.69 19.18 5.89
N ASN A 312 10.41 20.14 5.01
CA ASN A 312 9.16 20.87 4.97
C ASN A 312 8.65 20.93 3.53
N PHE A 313 7.33 20.85 3.38
CA PHE A 313 6.65 21.05 2.11
C PHE A 313 5.68 22.22 2.23
N VAL A 314 5.60 23.04 1.19
CA VAL A 314 4.66 24.14 1.07
C VAL A 314 3.76 23.87 -0.12
N GLN A 315 2.47 24.10 0.04
CA GLN A 315 1.57 24.04 -1.10
C GLN A 315 2.01 25.03 -2.16
N SER A 316 2.19 24.54 -3.37
CA SER A 316 2.60 25.30 -4.53
C SER A 316 1.38 25.70 -5.38
N GLY A 317 1.60 26.00 -6.65
CA GLY A 317 0.54 26.36 -7.57
C GLY A 317 -0.59 25.33 -7.64
N SER A 318 -1.72 25.74 -8.15
CA SER A 318 -2.85 24.89 -8.47
C SER A 318 -3.11 24.89 -9.97
N ILE A 319 -3.58 23.77 -10.49
CA ILE A 319 -4.11 23.72 -11.87
C ILE A 319 -5.61 24.01 -11.83
N PRO A 320 -6.16 24.79 -12.77
CA PRO A 320 -7.58 25.05 -12.84
C PRO A 320 -8.37 23.76 -13.12
N GLY A 321 -9.53 23.62 -12.48
CA GLY A 321 -10.44 22.48 -12.72
C GLY A 321 -10.52 21.52 -11.54
N ASN A 322 -11.43 20.57 -11.63
CA ASN A 322 -11.62 19.53 -10.63
C ASN A 322 -10.71 18.34 -11.00
N ASN A 323 -9.41 18.53 -10.81
CA ASN A 323 -8.39 17.57 -11.26
C ASN A 323 -8.21 16.45 -10.22
N SER A 324 -8.72 15.28 -10.54
CA SER A 324 -8.36 14.03 -9.88
C SER A 324 -7.21 13.36 -10.64
N ASN A 325 -6.40 12.55 -9.94
CA ASN A 325 -5.33 11.75 -10.53
C ASN A 325 -4.20 12.57 -11.19
N ILE A 326 -3.66 13.55 -10.46
CA ILE A 326 -2.48 14.29 -10.92
C ILE A 326 -1.25 13.39 -10.91
N GLN A 327 -0.59 13.29 -12.06
CA GLN A 327 0.71 12.67 -12.22
C GLN A 327 1.77 13.75 -12.45
N LEU A 328 2.82 13.71 -11.64
CA LEU A 328 3.96 14.63 -11.77
C LEU A 328 5.06 14.01 -12.64
N SER A 329 5.75 14.85 -13.38
CA SER A 329 7.00 14.50 -14.04
C SER A 329 7.91 15.72 -14.14
N VAL A 330 9.21 15.50 -14.03
CA VAL A 330 10.27 16.50 -14.20
C VAL A 330 11.26 16.02 -15.25
N SER A 331 12.02 16.95 -15.83
CA SER A 331 12.97 16.60 -16.89
C SER A 331 14.24 17.43 -16.79
N ALA A 332 15.41 16.81 -16.92
CA ALA A 332 16.68 17.50 -17.01
C ALA A 332 16.82 18.38 -18.26
N ALA A 333 15.97 18.19 -19.28
CA ALA A 333 15.95 19.05 -20.46
C ALA A 333 15.33 20.43 -20.19
N CYS A 334 14.61 20.58 -19.08
CA CYS A 334 14.06 21.86 -18.60
C CYS A 334 14.09 21.81 -17.06
N GLU A 335 15.19 22.32 -16.47
CA GLU A 335 15.47 22.14 -15.04
C GLU A 335 14.36 22.67 -14.11
N ASP A 336 13.83 23.88 -14.40
CA ASP A 336 12.77 24.50 -13.60
C ASP A 336 11.34 24.03 -13.99
N CYS A 337 11.25 23.11 -14.96
CA CYS A 337 9.95 22.66 -15.47
C CYS A 337 9.36 21.54 -14.62
N VAL A 338 8.09 21.71 -14.28
CA VAL A 338 7.24 20.66 -13.71
C VAL A 338 6.10 20.42 -14.68
N PHE A 339 5.90 19.18 -15.05
CA PHE A 339 4.78 18.76 -15.89
C PHE A 339 3.76 18.00 -15.06
N ILE A 340 2.50 18.22 -15.37
CA ILE A 340 1.37 17.56 -14.74
C ILE A 340 0.48 16.95 -15.79
N GLY A 341 0.29 15.63 -15.71
CA GLY A 341 -0.79 14.94 -16.40
C GLY A 341 -2.03 14.89 -15.52
N SER A 342 -3.17 15.32 -16.05
CA SER A 342 -4.47 15.26 -15.37
C SER A 342 -5.56 14.83 -16.35
N SER A 343 -6.78 14.59 -15.84
CA SER A 343 -7.93 14.30 -16.70
C SER A 343 -8.23 15.41 -17.71
N ASP A 344 -7.87 16.65 -17.38
CA ASP A 344 -8.17 17.84 -18.20
C ASP A 344 -7.05 18.23 -19.15
N GLY A 345 -5.91 17.53 -19.11
CA GLY A 345 -4.80 17.74 -20.02
C GLY A 345 -3.42 17.68 -19.39
N VAL A 346 -2.45 18.13 -20.17
CA VAL A 346 -1.05 18.29 -19.72
C VAL A 346 -0.79 19.75 -19.40
N TRP A 347 -0.32 20.00 -18.22
CA TRP A 347 0.03 21.32 -17.71
C TRP A 347 1.54 21.43 -17.53
N LYS A 348 2.07 22.62 -17.73
CA LYS A 348 3.50 22.93 -17.59
C LYS A 348 3.67 24.12 -16.66
N SER A 349 4.59 23.98 -15.72
CA SER A 349 5.20 25.06 -14.97
C SER A 349 6.61 25.31 -15.51
N GLU A 350 7.06 26.56 -15.47
CA GLU A 350 8.46 26.98 -15.78
C GLU A 350 9.06 27.77 -14.59
N ASP A 351 8.42 27.67 -13.43
CA ASP A 351 8.77 28.42 -12.22
C ASP A 351 8.77 27.52 -10.97
N LEU A 352 9.31 26.31 -11.09
CA LEU A 352 9.40 25.32 -10.00
C LEU A 352 8.03 24.94 -9.40
N GLY A 353 6.97 24.90 -10.22
CA GLY A 353 5.64 24.50 -9.79
C GLY A 353 4.81 25.60 -9.14
N GLN A 354 5.22 26.89 -9.21
CA GLN A 354 4.48 27.99 -8.62
C GLN A 354 3.23 28.37 -9.46
N SER A 355 3.36 28.30 -10.78
CA SER A 355 2.23 28.53 -11.69
C SER A 355 2.20 27.50 -12.82
N PHE A 356 1.01 27.22 -13.34
CA PHE A 356 0.82 26.23 -14.40
C PHE A 356 0.02 26.81 -15.57
N THR A 357 0.48 26.48 -16.77
CA THR A 357 -0.21 26.79 -18.02
C THR A 357 -0.57 25.50 -18.74
N LEU A 358 -1.71 25.47 -19.42
CA LEU A 358 -2.13 24.32 -20.21
C LEU A 358 -1.21 24.17 -21.43
N ALA A 359 -0.43 23.11 -21.46
CA ALA A 359 0.47 22.80 -22.57
C ALA A 359 -0.24 22.04 -23.68
N GLY A 360 -1.29 21.30 -23.39
CA GLY A 360 -2.07 20.57 -24.36
C GLY A 360 -3.13 19.67 -23.73
N ASN A 361 -4.09 19.24 -24.54
CA ASN A 361 -5.10 18.29 -24.09
C ASN A 361 -5.08 17.05 -25.03
N PRO A 362 -4.22 16.06 -24.74
CA PRO A 362 -4.10 14.82 -25.53
C PRO A 362 -5.24 13.83 -25.26
N ASN A 363 -6.30 14.21 -24.53
CA ASN A 363 -7.40 13.33 -24.12
C ASN A 363 -6.91 12.09 -23.37
N LEU A 364 -6.10 12.31 -22.33
CA LEU A 364 -5.56 11.25 -21.49
C LEU A 364 -6.71 10.51 -20.78
N SER A 365 -6.79 9.20 -20.97
CA SER A 365 -7.72 8.38 -20.22
C SER A 365 -7.21 8.21 -18.77
N ASN A 366 -8.11 7.96 -17.82
CA ASN A 366 -7.83 7.82 -16.38
C ASN A 366 -6.81 6.71 -16.01
N TYR A 367 -6.21 6.04 -16.99
CA TYR A 367 -5.30 4.90 -16.80
C TYR A 367 -3.96 5.07 -17.52
N GLY A 368 -3.68 6.26 -18.07
CA GLY A 368 -2.43 6.51 -18.78
C GLY A 368 -1.24 6.71 -17.83
N ALA A 369 -0.08 6.15 -18.15
CA ALA A 369 1.18 6.58 -17.58
C ALA A 369 1.61 7.91 -18.21
N PHE A 370 2.15 8.82 -17.40
CA PHE A 370 2.69 10.10 -17.84
C PHE A 370 4.18 10.18 -17.47
N ALA A 371 5.01 10.42 -18.45
CA ALA A 371 6.43 10.69 -18.26
C ALA A 371 6.89 11.71 -19.31
N VAL A 372 7.85 12.55 -18.94
CA VAL A 372 8.44 13.58 -19.79
C VAL A 372 9.95 13.38 -19.91
#